data_365e7e8da20480e021f21a16ade33687
#
_entry.id   365e7e8da20480e021f21a16ade33687
#
_cell.length_a   1.000
_cell.length_b   1.000
_cell.length_c   1.000
_cell.angle_alpha   90.00
_cell.angle_beta   90.00
_cell.angle_gamma   90.00
#
_symmetry.space_group_name_H-M   'P 1'
#
loop_
_entity.id
_entity.type
_entity.pdbx_description
1 polymer ?
#
loop_
_entity_poly.entity_id
_entity_poly.type
_entity_poly.pdbx_seq_one_letter_code
_entity_poly.pdbx_strand_id
1 'polypeptide(L)'
;LYTVFLKPRTSQNIVFGGVAGAIPPLVGASAAAGHIGLGGWWLFSLVMVWTPAHFWALAILLKEDYRSVGIPMLPTVSGPFVTAKAISFYGYLTVCLSFLGCFVLPEGGLLYGMLLVPYNSRLLQLVSRLRDDPDDLDRAKGLFRWSILYMFGVCFLLVISRLQISIVFNDQLIALIKDFSIGFS
;
A
#
# COMPACT_ATOMS: atom_id res chain seq x y z
N LEU A 1 -24.27 4.37 -6.12
CA LEU A 1 -24.45 4.19 -4.68
C LEU A 1 -23.37 4.93 -3.89
N TYR A 2 -22.07 4.68 -4.13
CA TYR A 2 -20.95 5.30 -3.40
C TYR A 2 -20.96 6.83 -3.46
N THR A 3 -20.98 7.40 -4.67
CA THR A 3 -20.83 8.86 -4.88
C THR A 3 -22.01 9.66 -4.34
N VAL A 4 -23.23 9.13 -4.42
CA VAL A 4 -24.46 9.83 -4.05
C VAL A 4 -24.84 9.60 -2.58
N PHE A 5 -24.60 8.41 -2.03
CA PHE A 5 -25.07 8.05 -0.69
C PHE A 5 -23.94 8.01 0.36
N LEU A 6 -22.80 7.39 0.07
CA LEU A 6 -21.74 7.19 1.06
C LEU A 6 -20.81 8.41 1.18
N LYS A 7 -20.38 8.98 0.05
CA LYS A 7 -19.40 10.07 0.03
C LYS A 7 -19.85 11.30 0.85
N PRO A 8 -21.12 11.75 0.81
CA PRO A 8 -21.56 12.90 1.60
C PRO A 8 -21.98 12.55 3.04
N ARG A 9 -22.04 11.28 3.45
CA ARG A 9 -22.63 10.85 4.73
C ARG A 9 -21.66 10.24 5.71
N THR A 10 -20.47 9.85 5.29
CA THR A 10 -19.49 9.19 6.18
C THR A 10 -18.07 9.68 5.95
N SER A 11 -17.33 9.89 7.02
CA SER A 11 -15.90 10.19 7.00
C SER A 11 -15.03 8.99 6.55
N GLN A 12 -15.62 7.78 6.54
CA GLN A 12 -14.99 6.55 6.05
C GLN A 12 -15.23 6.30 4.55
N ASN A 13 -15.72 7.31 3.83
CA ASN A 13 -16.02 7.24 2.40
C ASN A 13 -14.84 6.72 1.56
N ILE A 14 -13.60 7.06 1.97
CA ILE A 14 -12.37 6.62 1.29
C ILE A 14 -12.15 5.11 1.45
N VAL A 15 -12.43 4.54 2.62
CA VAL A 15 -12.28 3.10 2.85
C VAL A 15 -13.24 2.32 1.94
N PHE A 16 -14.50 2.73 1.88
CA PHE A 16 -15.48 2.10 0.98
C PHE A 16 -15.16 2.36 -0.50
N GLY A 17 -14.70 3.57 -0.83
CA GLY A 17 -14.28 3.92 -2.20
C GLY A 17 -13.04 3.18 -2.66
N GLY A 18 -12.16 2.80 -1.74
CA GLY A 18 -10.96 2.01 -1.99
C GLY A 18 -11.25 0.65 -2.63
N VAL A 19 -12.41 0.04 -2.31
CA VAL A 19 -12.85 -1.20 -2.95
C VAL A 19 -12.93 -1.06 -4.48
N ALA A 20 -13.56 0.03 -4.96
CA ALA A 20 -13.67 0.27 -6.40
C ALA A 20 -12.30 0.47 -7.07
N GLY A 21 -11.38 1.18 -6.39
CA GLY A 21 -10.01 1.38 -6.86
C GLY A 21 -9.15 0.10 -6.83
N ALA A 22 -9.54 -0.88 -6.01
CA ALA A 22 -8.84 -2.15 -5.88
C ALA A 22 -9.33 -3.26 -6.86
N ILE A 23 -10.44 -3.06 -7.56
CA ILE A 23 -10.98 -4.03 -8.54
C ILE A 23 -10.03 -4.30 -9.73
N PRO A 24 -9.32 -3.30 -10.33
CA PRO A 24 -8.49 -3.53 -11.50
C PRO A 24 -7.50 -4.70 -11.38
N PRO A 25 -6.80 -4.95 -10.27
CA PRO A 25 -5.99 -6.15 -10.07
C PRO A 25 -6.74 -7.47 -10.29
N LEU A 26 -7.99 -7.57 -9.83
CA LEU A 26 -8.81 -8.78 -10.01
C LEU A 26 -9.19 -8.98 -11.48
N VAL A 27 -9.57 -7.88 -12.15
CA VAL A 27 -9.88 -7.91 -13.59
C VAL A 27 -8.66 -8.32 -14.39
N GLY A 28 -7.47 -7.74 -14.10
CA GLY A 28 -6.22 -8.10 -14.76
C GLY A 28 -5.84 -9.57 -14.55
N ALA A 29 -5.96 -10.08 -13.32
CA ALA A 29 -5.70 -11.49 -13.01
C ALA A 29 -6.65 -12.42 -13.75
N SER A 30 -7.95 -12.10 -13.77
CA SER A 30 -8.96 -12.88 -14.49
C SER A 30 -8.74 -12.86 -16.02
N ALA A 31 -8.38 -11.70 -16.57
CA ALA A 31 -8.11 -11.57 -18.01
C ALA A 31 -6.86 -12.36 -18.44
N ALA A 32 -5.83 -12.41 -17.58
CA ALA A 32 -4.57 -13.08 -17.89
C ALA A 32 -4.64 -14.61 -17.72
N ALA A 33 -5.34 -15.10 -16.70
CA ALA A 33 -5.32 -16.51 -16.29
C ALA A 33 -6.69 -17.24 -16.42
N GLY A 34 -7.75 -16.53 -16.79
CA GLY A 34 -9.12 -17.08 -16.83
C GLY A 34 -9.75 -17.27 -15.45
N HIS A 35 -9.03 -16.98 -14.37
CA HIS A 35 -9.51 -17.09 -12.99
C HIS A 35 -8.78 -16.09 -12.07
N ILE A 36 -9.34 -15.85 -10.89
CA ILE A 36 -8.72 -14.98 -9.88
C ILE A 36 -7.95 -15.87 -8.90
N GLY A 37 -6.62 -15.94 -9.09
CA GLY A 37 -5.72 -16.64 -8.19
C GLY A 37 -5.39 -15.82 -6.92
N LEU A 38 -4.63 -16.46 -6.01
CA LEU A 38 -4.23 -15.86 -4.72
C LEU A 38 -3.47 -14.53 -4.90
N GLY A 39 -2.61 -14.40 -5.92
CA GLY A 39 -1.90 -13.17 -6.25
C GLY A 39 -2.82 -12.00 -6.60
N GLY A 40 -3.91 -12.26 -7.33
CA GLY A 40 -4.92 -11.25 -7.65
C GLY A 40 -5.64 -10.74 -6.40
N TRP A 41 -6.06 -11.64 -5.51
CA TRP A 41 -6.68 -11.29 -4.23
C TRP A 41 -5.73 -10.58 -3.29
N TRP A 42 -4.46 -10.98 -3.25
CA TRP A 42 -3.45 -10.29 -2.46
C TRP A 42 -3.22 -8.86 -2.96
N LEU A 43 -3.06 -8.65 -4.26
CA LEU A 43 -2.85 -7.31 -4.82
C LEU A 43 -4.09 -6.42 -4.66
N PHE A 44 -5.29 -6.97 -4.80
CA PHE A 44 -6.54 -6.31 -4.45
C PHE A 44 -6.51 -5.82 -2.99
N SER A 45 -6.17 -6.71 -2.05
CA SER A 45 -6.12 -6.38 -0.62
C SER A 45 -5.06 -5.32 -0.32
N LEU A 46 -3.90 -5.39 -0.97
CA LEU A 46 -2.82 -4.42 -0.82
C LEU A 46 -3.26 -3.03 -1.29
N VAL A 47 -3.87 -2.91 -2.47
CA VAL A 47 -4.38 -1.64 -2.99
C VAL A 47 -5.49 -1.09 -2.10
N MET A 48 -6.41 -1.96 -1.64
CA MET A 48 -7.51 -1.57 -0.77
C MET A 48 -7.02 -0.97 0.55
N VAL A 49 -5.98 -1.56 1.15
CA VAL A 49 -5.43 -1.10 2.43
C VAL A 49 -4.51 0.11 2.26
N TRP A 50 -3.78 0.21 1.15
CA TRP A 50 -2.97 1.38 0.84
C TRP A 50 -3.81 2.65 0.58
N THR A 51 -4.98 2.48 -0.03
CA THR A 51 -5.85 3.60 -0.46
C THR A 51 -6.18 4.59 0.66
N PRO A 52 -6.59 4.20 1.88
CA PRO A 52 -6.90 5.17 2.93
C PRO A 52 -5.70 6.01 3.36
N ALA A 53 -4.53 5.41 3.52
CA ALA A 53 -3.32 6.16 3.90
C ALA A 53 -2.94 7.20 2.85
N HIS A 54 -3.04 6.84 1.56
CA HIS A 54 -2.78 7.71 0.42
C HIS A 54 -3.78 8.89 0.34
N PHE A 55 -5.07 8.58 0.34
CA PHE A 55 -6.10 9.60 0.14
C PHE A 55 -6.32 10.50 1.37
N TRP A 56 -6.13 10.01 2.59
CA TRP A 56 -6.20 10.87 3.76
C TRP A 56 -5.00 11.82 3.86
N ALA A 57 -3.81 11.42 3.39
CA ALA A 57 -2.70 12.36 3.24
C ALA A 57 -3.05 13.49 2.26
N LEU A 58 -3.69 13.18 1.13
CA LEU A 58 -4.23 14.19 0.21
C LEU A 58 -5.35 15.02 0.84
N ALA A 59 -6.25 14.39 1.62
CA ALA A 59 -7.36 15.08 2.27
C ALA A 59 -6.89 16.07 3.34
N ILE A 60 -5.74 15.85 3.98
CA ILE A 60 -5.11 16.85 4.86
C ILE A 60 -4.72 18.08 4.05
N LEU A 61 -4.11 17.89 2.87
CA LEU A 61 -3.68 19.00 1.99
C LEU A 61 -4.85 19.81 1.43
N LEU A 62 -5.97 19.15 1.14
CA LEU A 62 -7.16 19.74 0.53
C LEU A 62 -8.28 19.98 1.57
N LYS A 63 -7.94 20.09 2.85
CA LYS A 63 -8.91 20.18 3.95
C LYS A 63 -9.90 21.31 3.78
N GLU A 64 -9.44 22.51 3.40
CA GLU A 64 -10.30 23.68 3.24
C GLU A 64 -11.20 23.57 1.99
N ASP A 65 -10.71 22.95 0.91
CA ASP A 65 -11.50 22.70 -0.30
C ASP A 65 -12.65 21.73 0.03
N TYR A 66 -12.38 20.64 0.76
CA TYR A 66 -13.44 19.72 1.20
C TYR A 66 -14.43 20.37 2.16
N ARG A 67 -13.96 21.25 3.04
CA ARG A 67 -14.82 22.00 3.95
C ARG A 67 -15.77 22.94 3.19
N SER A 68 -15.27 23.65 2.17
CA SER A 68 -16.05 24.60 1.38
C SER A 68 -17.21 23.96 0.62
N VAL A 69 -17.05 22.70 0.19
CA VAL A 69 -18.08 21.94 -0.53
C VAL A 69 -18.89 20.99 0.36
N GLY A 70 -18.68 21.04 1.69
CA GLY A 70 -19.44 20.26 2.67
C GLY A 70 -19.21 18.74 2.62
N ILE A 71 -18.08 18.27 2.08
CA ILE A 71 -17.76 16.84 2.04
C ILE A 71 -17.10 16.43 3.36
N PRO A 72 -17.68 15.47 4.12
CA PRO A 72 -17.18 15.06 5.43
C PRO A 72 -15.95 14.12 5.29
N MET A 73 -14.79 14.69 4.98
CA MET A 73 -13.53 13.94 5.00
C MET A 73 -12.99 13.78 6.42
N LEU A 74 -12.25 12.72 6.70
CA LEU A 74 -11.76 12.46 8.05
C LEU A 74 -11.01 13.66 8.68
N PRO A 75 -10.10 14.38 7.98
CA PRO A 75 -9.45 15.55 8.56
C PRO A 75 -10.39 16.75 8.78
N THR A 76 -11.51 16.85 8.05
CA THR A 76 -12.48 17.94 8.26
C THR A 76 -13.41 17.66 9.44
N VAL A 77 -13.73 16.39 9.72
CA VAL A 77 -14.68 15.97 10.77
C VAL A 77 -13.96 15.70 12.08
N SER A 78 -12.85 14.95 12.05
CA SER A 78 -12.17 14.44 13.23
C SER A 78 -10.81 15.08 13.50
N GLY A 79 -10.39 16.01 12.65
CA GLY A 79 -9.13 16.74 12.77
C GLY A 79 -7.89 15.96 12.31
N PRO A 80 -6.74 16.66 12.22
CA PRO A 80 -5.50 16.10 11.66
C PRO A 80 -4.91 15.00 12.55
N PHE A 81 -5.01 15.09 13.87
CA PHE A 81 -4.46 14.10 14.79
C PHE A 81 -5.11 12.71 14.65
N VAL A 82 -6.44 12.66 14.60
CA VAL A 82 -7.18 11.40 14.39
C VAL A 82 -6.88 10.83 13.00
N THR A 83 -6.80 11.71 12.01
CA THR A 83 -6.45 11.33 10.64
C THR A 83 -5.06 10.74 10.54
N ALA A 84 -4.05 11.34 11.19
CA ALA A 84 -2.68 10.83 11.21
C ALA A 84 -2.57 9.47 11.90
N LYS A 85 -3.36 9.22 12.96
CA LYS A 85 -3.45 7.89 13.58
C LYS A 85 -4.04 6.86 12.63
N ALA A 86 -5.10 7.21 11.91
CA ALA A 86 -5.72 6.33 10.92
C ALA A 86 -4.76 6.05 9.76
N ILE A 87 -4.06 7.07 9.25
CA ILE A 87 -2.99 6.92 8.25
C ILE A 87 -1.90 5.96 8.76
N SER A 88 -1.49 6.09 10.02
CA SER A 88 -0.48 5.21 10.62
C SER A 88 -0.95 3.76 10.63
N PHE A 89 -2.17 3.51 11.08
CA PHE A 89 -2.73 2.15 11.09
C PHE A 89 -2.73 1.50 9.70
N TYR A 90 -3.26 2.20 8.70
CA TYR A 90 -3.29 1.70 7.32
C TYR A 90 -1.90 1.63 6.69
N GLY A 91 -0.98 2.52 7.05
CA GLY A 91 0.42 2.47 6.63
C GLY A 91 1.13 1.21 7.14
N TYR A 92 0.99 0.87 8.43
CA TYR A 92 1.53 -0.37 8.99
C TYR A 92 0.90 -1.61 8.34
N LEU A 93 -0.42 -1.59 8.15
CA LEU A 93 -1.12 -2.70 7.51
C LEU A 93 -0.69 -2.89 6.04
N THR A 94 -0.43 -1.79 5.33
CA THR A 94 0.13 -1.81 3.96
C THR A 94 1.50 -2.50 3.94
N VAL A 95 2.37 -2.16 4.89
CA VAL A 95 3.70 -2.79 5.01
C VAL A 95 3.58 -4.28 5.31
N CYS A 96 2.73 -4.67 6.26
CA CYS A 96 2.50 -6.09 6.56
C CYS A 96 1.99 -6.87 5.34
N LEU A 97 0.98 -6.33 4.63
CA LEU A 97 0.43 -6.97 3.44
C LEU A 97 1.44 -7.01 2.28
N SER A 98 2.27 -5.97 2.12
CA SER A 98 3.28 -5.96 1.06
C SER A 98 4.31 -7.07 1.28
N PHE A 99 4.76 -7.31 2.51
CA PHE A 99 5.65 -8.43 2.83
C PHE A 99 4.98 -9.80 2.66
N LEU A 100 3.67 -9.89 2.85
CA LEU A 100 2.94 -11.14 2.60
C LEU A 100 3.09 -11.61 1.14
N GLY A 101 3.36 -10.68 0.21
CA GLY A 101 3.70 -10.99 -1.17
C GLY A 101 4.88 -11.95 -1.34
N CYS A 102 5.82 -11.96 -0.41
CA CYS A 102 6.95 -12.92 -0.43
C CYS A 102 6.47 -14.38 -0.40
N PHE A 103 5.33 -14.65 0.25
CA PHE A 103 4.74 -15.99 0.38
C PHE A 103 3.71 -16.29 -0.70
N VAL A 104 3.10 -15.24 -1.26
CA VAL A 104 2.05 -15.36 -2.30
C VAL A 104 2.66 -15.53 -3.68
N LEU A 105 3.87 -14.99 -3.89
CA LEU A 105 4.61 -15.14 -5.14
C LEU A 105 5.33 -16.49 -5.15
N PRO A 106 4.97 -17.43 -6.03
CA PRO A 106 5.55 -18.78 -6.03
C PRO A 106 7.05 -18.79 -6.33
N GLU A 107 7.53 -17.78 -7.07
CA GLU A 107 8.90 -17.65 -7.54
C GLU A 107 9.37 -16.21 -7.35
N GLY A 108 10.64 -16.00 -7.02
CA GLY A 108 11.20 -14.66 -6.83
C GLY A 108 10.76 -13.91 -5.58
N GLY A 109 9.99 -14.53 -4.68
CA GLY A 109 9.43 -13.88 -3.50
C GLY A 109 10.47 -13.33 -2.53
N LEU A 110 11.62 -13.99 -2.38
CA LEU A 110 12.71 -13.52 -1.53
C LEU A 110 13.37 -12.25 -2.10
N LEU A 111 13.65 -12.21 -3.40
CA LEU A 111 14.21 -11.03 -4.07
C LEU A 111 13.24 -9.85 -3.98
N TYR A 112 11.94 -10.08 -4.25
CA TYR A 112 10.89 -9.09 -4.04
C TYR A 112 10.92 -8.53 -2.63
N GLY A 113 10.96 -9.39 -1.61
CA GLY A 113 10.99 -8.98 -0.21
C GLY A 113 12.21 -8.12 0.15
N MET A 114 13.41 -8.51 -0.32
CA MET A 114 14.64 -7.74 -0.09
C MET A 114 14.56 -6.34 -0.71
N LEU A 115 14.13 -6.25 -1.96
CA LEU A 115 14.00 -4.98 -2.67
C LEU A 115 12.88 -4.10 -2.10
N LEU A 116 11.89 -4.68 -1.44
CA LEU A 116 10.79 -3.97 -0.80
C LEU A 116 11.19 -3.27 0.50
N VAL A 117 12.25 -3.73 1.18
CA VAL A 117 12.70 -3.17 2.47
C VAL A 117 12.88 -1.65 2.43
N PRO A 118 13.64 -1.04 1.49
CA PRO A 118 13.81 0.40 1.45
C PRO A 118 12.50 1.15 1.19
N TYR A 119 11.59 0.61 0.37
CA TYR A 119 10.27 1.21 0.13
C TYR A 119 9.43 1.24 1.40
N ASN A 120 9.37 0.13 2.12
CA ASN A 120 8.64 0.00 3.38
C ASN A 120 9.24 0.88 4.48
N SER A 121 10.57 0.87 4.63
CA SER A 121 11.27 1.71 5.62
C SER A 121 10.95 3.19 5.40
N ARG A 122 10.98 3.64 4.15
CA ARG A 122 10.66 5.04 3.83
C ARG A 122 9.19 5.37 4.07
N LEU A 123 8.27 4.47 3.75
CA LEU A 123 6.84 4.64 4.03
C LEU A 123 6.61 4.81 5.54
N LEU A 124 7.17 3.92 6.35
CA LEU A 124 7.05 3.97 7.81
C LEU A 124 7.64 5.26 8.42
N GLN A 125 8.80 5.71 7.91
CA GLN A 125 9.40 6.97 8.34
C GLN A 125 8.48 8.17 8.07
N LEU A 126 7.86 8.23 6.89
CA LEU A 126 6.97 9.34 6.52
C LEU A 126 5.68 9.30 7.31
N VAL A 127 5.11 8.11 7.53
CA VAL A 127 3.95 7.90 8.38
C VAL A 127 4.22 8.33 9.82
N SER A 128 5.37 7.93 10.38
CA SER A 128 5.77 8.33 11.74
C SER A 128 5.94 9.84 11.87
N ARG A 129 6.64 10.47 10.91
CA ARG A 129 6.84 11.93 10.89
C ARG A 129 5.51 12.69 10.87
N LEU A 130 4.55 12.25 10.05
CA LEU A 130 3.23 12.88 9.99
C LEU A 130 2.44 12.67 11.30
N ARG A 131 2.61 11.53 11.96
CA ARG A 131 1.96 11.26 13.25
C ARG A 131 2.54 12.15 14.37
N ASP A 132 3.85 12.46 14.33
CA ASP A 132 4.51 13.30 15.32
C ASP A 132 4.09 14.78 15.21
N ASP A 133 3.77 15.25 13.99
CA ASP A 133 3.25 16.59 13.73
C ASP A 133 2.19 16.53 12.60
N PRO A 134 0.94 16.31 12.97
CA PRO A 134 -0.16 16.11 12.01
C PRO A 134 -0.62 17.37 11.27
N ASP A 135 -0.24 18.55 11.74
CA ASP A 135 -0.60 19.83 11.13
C ASP A 135 0.44 20.31 10.09
N ASP A 136 1.59 19.64 10.00
CA ASP A 136 2.62 19.92 9.01
C ASP A 136 2.22 19.44 7.61
N LEU A 137 1.84 20.39 6.77
CA LEU A 137 1.42 20.11 5.39
C LEU A 137 2.56 19.56 4.51
N ASP A 138 3.81 19.91 4.77
CA ASP A 138 4.94 19.38 3.99
C ASP A 138 5.16 17.89 4.28
N ARG A 139 4.94 17.46 5.51
CA ARG A 139 4.94 16.03 5.87
C ARG A 139 3.82 15.26 5.20
N ALA A 140 2.59 15.81 5.20
CA ALA A 140 1.46 15.23 4.49
C ALA A 140 1.74 15.14 2.98
N LYS A 141 2.31 16.18 2.38
CA LYS A 141 2.72 16.22 0.97
C LYS A 141 3.83 15.21 0.64
N GLY A 142 4.81 15.08 1.53
CA GLY A 142 5.87 14.09 1.41
C GLY A 142 5.33 12.66 1.41
N LEU A 143 4.44 12.34 2.35
CA LEU A 143 3.78 11.04 2.43
C LEU A 143 2.91 10.78 1.18
N PHE A 144 2.09 11.74 0.77
CA PHE A 144 1.24 11.63 -0.42
C PHE A 144 2.06 11.29 -1.67
N ARG A 145 3.13 12.05 -1.93
CA ARG A 145 4.02 11.82 -3.09
C ARG A 145 4.70 10.45 -3.01
N TRP A 146 5.22 10.10 -1.84
CA TRP A 146 5.87 8.81 -1.65
C TRP A 146 4.91 7.64 -1.83
N SER A 147 3.68 7.76 -1.37
CA SER A 147 2.69 6.68 -1.50
C SER A 147 2.36 6.32 -2.95
N ILE A 148 2.40 7.31 -3.86
CA ILE A 148 2.28 7.07 -5.31
C ILE A 148 3.48 6.27 -5.82
N LEU A 149 4.71 6.74 -5.51
CA LEU A 149 5.94 6.07 -5.90
C LEU A 149 6.04 4.67 -5.28
N TYR A 150 5.54 4.51 -4.05
CA TYR A 150 5.49 3.23 -3.35
C TYR A 150 4.66 2.20 -4.12
N MET A 151 3.41 2.52 -4.47
CA MET A 151 2.55 1.57 -5.17
C MET A 151 3.08 1.27 -6.58
N PHE A 152 3.56 2.28 -7.30
CA PHE A 152 4.23 2.07 -8.58
C PHE A 152 5.46 1.17 -8.45
N GLY A 153 6.30 1.42 -7.44
CA GLY A 153 7.48 0.61 -7.13
C GLY A 153 7.12 -0.84 -6.80
N VAL A 154 6.09 -1.07 -5.97
CA VAL A 154 5.60 -2.43 -5.67
C VAL A 154 5.17 -3.16 -6.93
N CYS A 155 4.36 -2.53 -7.79
CA CYS A 155 3.95 -3.13 -9.06
C CYS A 155 5.14 -3.43 -9.98
N PHE A 156 6.14 -2.54 -10.03
CA PHE A 156 7.36 -2.73 -10.80
C PHE A 156 8.21 -3.89 -10.27
N LEU A 157 8.36 -3.99 -8.94
CA LEU A 157 9.05 -5.12 -8.30
C LEU A 157 8.35 -6.45 -8.56
N LEU A 158 7.00 -6.46 -8.61
CA LEU A 158 6.23 -7.65 -9.01
C LEU A 158 6.57 -8.10 -10.42
N VAL A 159 6.67 -7.17 -11.37
CA VAL A 159 7.05 -7.50 -12.76
C VAL A 159 8.48 -8.03 -12.80
N ILE A 160 9.43 -7.34 -12.14
CA ILE A 160 10.83 -7.78 -12.10
C ILE A 160 10.96 -9.17 -11.50
N SER A 161 10.27 -9.45 -10.39
CA SER A 161 10.36 -10.75 -9.72
C SER A 161 9.88 -11.93 -10.58
N ARG A 162 9.19 -11.66 -11.67
CA ARG A 162 8.74 -12.66 -12.65
C ARG A 162 9.67 -12.83 -13.85
N LEU A 163 10.72 -12.03 -13.95
CA LEU A 163 11.73 -12.22 -15.00
C LEU A 163 12.57 -13.48 -14.71
N GLN A 164 12.91 -14.22 -15.74
CA GLN A 164 13.69 -15.47 -15.65
C GLN A 164 14.99 -15.29 -14.84
N ILE A 165 15.67 -14.17 -15.04
CA ILE A 165 16.91 -13.85 -14.33
C ILE A 165 16.71 -13.69 -12.82
N SER A 166 15.56 -13.14 -12.40
CA SER A 166 15.20 -12.98 -10.99
C SER A 166 14.87 -14.31 -10.33
N ILE A 167 14.27 -15.24 -11.06
CA ILE A 167 13.96 -16.59 -10.59
C ILE A 167 15.26 -17.34 -10.32
N VAL A 168 16.19 -17.34 -11.29
CA VAL A 168 17.51 -17.99 -11.16
C VAL A 168 18.30 -17.40 -9.98
N PHE A 169 18.30 -16.06 -9.85
CA PHE A 169 18.98 -15.40 -8.72
C PHE A 169 18.37 -15.80 -7.37
N ASN A 170 17.06 -15.88 -7.28
CA ASN A 170 16.35 -16.27 -6.07
C ASN A 170 16.69 -17.72 -5.66
N ASP A 171 16.74 -18.65 -6.61
CA ASP A 171 17.11 -20.04 -6.37
C ASP A 171 18.55 -20.17 -5.87
N GLN A 172 19.48 -19.42 -6.46
CA GLN A 172 20.87 -19.38 -6.00
C GLN A 172 21.00 -18.83 -4.57
N LEU A 173 20.23 -17.79 -4.24
CA LEU A 173 20.21 -17.20 -2.90
C LEU A 173 19.64 -18.16 -1.87
N ILE A 174 18.59 -18.89 -2.19
CA ILE A 174 18.02 -19.92 -1.32
C ILE A 174 19.00 -21.05 -1.08
N ALA A 175 19.70 -21.51 -2.13
CA ALA A 175 20.73 -22.53 -2.00
C ALA A 175 21.87 -22.09 -1.06
N LEU A 176 22.36 -20.87 -1.23
CA LEU A 176 23.41 -20.30 -0.37
C LEU A 176 22.99 -20.24 1.11
N ILE A 177 21.74 -19.82 1.39
CA ILE A 177 21.20 -19.75 2.75
C ILE A 177 21.12 -21.17 3.37
N LYS A 178 20.72 -22.18 2.60
CA LYS A 178 20.66 -23.57 3.07
C LYS A 178 22.05 -24.11 3.39
N ASP A 179 23.04 -23.90 2.52
CA ASP A 179 24.40 -24.34 2.75
C ASP A 179 25.01 -23.71 4.01
N PHE A 180 24.74 -22.42 4.22
CA PHE A 180 25.18 -21.71 5.42
C PHE A 180 24.53 -22.26 6.70
N SER A 181 23.24 -22.65 6.64
CA SER A 181 22.52 -23.21 7.80
C SER A 181 22.99 -24.63 8.17
N ILE A 182 23.43 -25.42 7.20
CA ILE A 182 23.97 -26.79 7.42
C ILE A 182 25.38 -26.73 8.00
N GLY A 183 26.17 -25.70 7.68
CA GLY A 183 27.53 -25.53 8.20
C GLY A 183 27.61 -25.16 9.69
N PHE A 184 26.48 -24.81 10.33
CA PHE A 184 26.37 -24.47 11.76
C PHE A 184 25.69 -25.55 12.61
N SER A 185 25.27 -26.65 12.02
CA SER A 185 24.72 -27.82 12.72
C SER A 185 25.75 -28.94 12.85
#